data_af5c6205f2690f46093680e67f27cd05
#
_entry.id   af5c6205f2690f46093680e67f27cd05
#
_cell.length_a   1.000
_cell.length_b   1.000
_cell.length_c   1.000
_cell.angle_alpha   90.00
_cell.angle_beta   90.00
_cell.angle_gamma   90.00
#
_symmetry.space_group_name_H-M   'P 1'
#
loop_
_entity.id
_entity.type
_entity.pdbx_description
1 polymer ?
#
loop_
_entity_poly.entity_id
_entity_poly.type
_entity_poly.pdbx_seq_one_letter_code
_entity_poly.pdbx_strand_id
1 'polypeptide(L)'
;MVYQCMIKSSSRTLAIALLVSAGLPVLSLAQAETDYEARLIEAKGEVTVFTADEPEGVPGGADMPLLPGDKVKTGEDGSAEIALSGEHGISLRPRSELTLSNLRRADSELSLALGSLLAKVQSLAGGLFRVRTPSAVAAVRGTEFGVEIDEADPEQTLVGVFDEGKVTVSGADGAEETLKSNQETVVRRGSRPMPAYQLRRLARHRSAMRGFRKRAGLMRKEWRAMTPEQRQAKRREMLPKLKLLRQQRLQKAQELREKARDKKPVRAPRADQQKMERRKQAIRDRLRGKGN
;
A
#
# COMPACT_ATOMS: atom_id res chain seq x y z
N MET A 1 22.20 -84.02 -41.82
CA MET A 1 23.34 -84.22 -40.93
C MET A 1 23.06 -83.40 -39.70
N VAL A 2 22.35 -83.92 -38.74
CA VAL A 2 22.80 -84.62 -37.52
C VAL A 2 23.93 -83.83 -36.81
N TYR A 3 23.68 -83.17 -35.71
CA TYR A 3 24.17 -83.59 -34.44
C TYR A 3 23.46 -82.81 -33.32
N GLN A 4 22.91 -83.60 -32.48
CA GLN A 4 22.38 -83.37 -31.15
C GLN A 4 23.56 -83.29 -30.15
N CYS A 5 23.48 -82.45 -29.12
CA CYS A 5 23.99 -82.84 -27.78
C CYS A 5 23.61 -81.72 -26.74
N MET A 6 22.81 -82.11 -25.89
CA MET A 6 22.96 -82.50 -24.46
C MET A 6 23.03 -81.38 -23.47
N ILE A 7 22.05 -81.49 -22.63
CA ILE A 7 21.72 -80.82 -21.36
C ILE A 7 22.88 -80.94 -20.34
N LYS A 8 23.22 -79.86 -19.64
CA LYS A 8 23.77 -79.96 -18.29
C LYS A 8 23.11 -78.91 -17.34
N SER A 9 22.36 -79.48 -16.45
CA SER A 9 21.89 -78.87 -15.21
C SER A 9 23.05 -78.32 -14.33
N SER A 10 22.94 -77.09 -13.85
CA SER A 10 23.75 -76.67 -12.73
C SER A 10 22.98 -75.69 -11.87
N SER A 11 22.62 -76.12 -10.71
CA SER A 11 22.04 -75.37 -9.57
C SER A 11 22.95 -74.21 -9.22
N ARG A 12 22.43 -73.01 -9.25
CA ARG A 12 23.07 -71.82 -8.68
C ARG A 12 22.16 -71.13 -7.67
N THR A 13 22.56 -71.24 -6.47
CA THR A 13 22.19 -70.56 -5.23
C THR A 13 21.73 -69.13 -5.47
N LEU A 14 20.52 -68.83 -4.97
CA LEU A 14 19.98 -67.49 -4.82
C LEU A 14 20.80 -66.73 -3.77
N ALA A 15 21.60 -65.75 -4.22
CA ALA A 15 22.19 -64.78 -3.34
C ALA A 15 21.20 -63.63 -3.20
N ILE A 16 20.53 -63.53 -2.05
CA ILE A 16 19.71 -62.36 -1.66
C ILE A 16 20.66 -61.22 -1.37
N ALA A 17 20.78 -60.26 -2.30
CA ALA A 17 21.47 -59.00 -2.08
C ALA A 17 20.57 -58.09 -1.26
N LEU A 18 20.87 -57.92 0.03
CA LEU A 18 20.33 -56.92 0.90
C LEU A 18 20.80 -55.54 0.42
N LEU A 19 19.97 -54.83 -0.35
CA LEU A 19 20.18 -53.40 -0.64
C LEU A 19 19.94 -52.60 0.63
N VAL A 20 21.00 -52.26 1.34
CA VAL A 20 21.02 -51.24 2.38
C VAL A 20 20.76 -49.90 1.65
N SER A 21 19.53 -49.41 1.73
CA SER A 21 19.20 -48.06 1.29
C SER A 21 19.86 -47.09 2.27
N ALA A 22 21.05 -46.62 1.97
CA ALA A 22 21.63 -45.47 2.63
C ALA A 22 20.71 -44.30 2.35
N GLY A 23 19.92 -43.91 3.37
CA GLY A 23 19.11 -42.69 3.34
C GLY A 23 20.04 -41.50 3.18
N LEU A 24 20.19 -41.02 1.94
CA LEU A 24 20.81 -39.72 1.69
C LEU A 24 19.94 -38.68 2.43
N PRO A 25 20.54 -37.82 3.27
CA PRO A 25 19.79 -36.70 3.81
C PRO A 25 19.29 -35.88 2.63
N VAL A 26 17.96 -35.80 2.46
CA VAL A 26 17.34 -34.84 1.57
C VAL A 26 17.76 -33.47 2.14
N LEU A 27 18.80 -32.87 1.55
CA LEU A 27 19.11 -31.47 1.74
C LEU A 27 17.86 -30.73 1.27
N SER A 28 17.03 -30.35 2.24
CA SER A 28 15.96 -29.39 2.04
C SER A 28 16.67 -28.10 1.57
N LEU A 29 16.72 -27.92 0.25
CA LEU A 29 17.06 -26.63 -0.35
C LEU A 29 16.02 -25.67 0.23
N ALA A 30 16.44 -24.85 1.21
CA ALA A 30 15.65 -23.74 1.70
C ALA A 30 15.21 -22.97 0.46
N GLN A 31 13.94 -23.07 0.10
CA GLN A 31 13.37 -22.32 -1.02
C GLN A 31 13.63 -20.85 -0.67
N ALA A 32 14.46 -20.21 -1.49
CA ALA A 32 14.70 -18.77 -1.37
C ALA A 32 13.33 -18.10 -1.33
N GLU A 33 13.10 -17.28 -0.34
CA GLU A 33 11.83 -16.59 -0.14
C GLU A 33 11.50 -15.82 -1.44
N THR A 34 10.47 -16.26 -2.14
CA THR A 34 10.08 -15.72 -3.45
C THR A 34 9.33 -14.39 -3.31
N ASP A 35 8.85 -14.09 -2.10
CA ASP A 35 8.04 -12.92 -1.80
C ASP A 35 8.80 -11.88 -0.97
N TYR A 36 8.46 -10.61 -1.17
CA TYR A 36 8.91 -9.54 -0.27
C TYR A 36 8.24 -9.68 1.09
N GLU A 37 9.02 -9.54 2.14
CA GLU A 37 8.50 -9.30 3.47
C GLU A 37 8.06 -7.84 3.59
N ALA A 38 6.76 -7.58 3.76
CA ALA A 38 6.22 -6.24 3.94
C ALA A 38 6.02 -5.93 5.42
N ARG A 39 6.43 -4.73 5.85
CA ARG A 39 6.17 -4.20 7.19
C ARG A 39 5.77 -2.73 7.16
N LEU A 40 4.78 -2.39 7.99
CA LEU A 40 4.48 -1.02 8.35
C LEU A 40 5.52 -0.55 9.37
N ILE A 41 6.48 0.25 8.94
CA ILE A 41 7.59 0.70 9.79
C ILE A 41 7.17 1.86 10.68
N GLU A 42 6.42 2.78 10.12
CA GLU A 42 5.95 3.97 10.82
C GLU A 42 4.49 4.26 10.46
N ALA A 43 3.70 4.63 11.48
CA ALA A 43 2.34 5.15 11.32
C ALA A 43 2.22 6.41 12.16
N LYS A 44 1.92 7.54 11.54
CA LYS A 44 1.69 8.84 12.18
C LYS A 44 0.27 9.29 11.91
N GLY A 45 -0.35 9.96 12.88
CA GLY A 45 -1.73 10.40 12.78
C GLY A 45 -2.72 9.24 12.65
N GLU A 46 -3.76 9.42 11.87
CA GLU A 46 -4.74 8.37 11.63
C GLU A 46 -4.25 7.43 10.52
N VAL A 47 -3.91 6.19 10.90
CA VAL A 47 -3.56 5.10 9.97
C VAL A 47 -4.36 3.87 10.36
N THR A 48 -5.06 3.28 9.39
CA THR A 48 -5.85 2.06 9.56
C THR A 48 -5.36 0.99 8.60
N VAL A 49 -5.16 -0.23 9.11
CA VAL A 49 -4.79 -1.41 8.34
C VAL A 49 -5.97 -2.37 8.32
N PHE A 50 -6.41 -2.73 7.12
CA PHE A 50 -7.47 -3.71 6.88
C PHE A 50 -6.81 -5.01 6.46
N THR A 51 -7.19 -6.10 7.09
CA THR A 51 -6.61 -7.42 6.85
C THR A 51 -7.73 -8.44 6.67
N ALA A 52 -7.41 -9.63 6.17
CA ALA A 52 -8.40 -10.71 6.07
C ALA A 52 -9.02 -11.06 7.44
N ASP A 53 -8.20 -11.02 8.52
CA ASP A 53 -8.65 -11.32 9.89
C ASP A 53 -9.42 -10.16 10.52
N GLU A 54 -9.22 -8.92 10.04
CA GLU A 54 -9.80 -7.69 10.59
C GLU A 54 -10.33 -6.80 9.46
N PRO A 55 -11.46 -7.16 8.84
CA PRO A 55 -12.04 -6.44 7.72
C PRO A 55 -12.57 -5.03 8.09
N GLU A 56 -12.85 -4.81 9.36
CA GLU A 56 -13.23 -3.48 9.87
C GLU A 56 -12.01 -2.56 10.10
N GLY A 57 -10.80 -3.10 9.95
CA GLY A 57 -9.55 -2.41 10.13
C GLY A 57 -9.12 -2.25 11.59
N VAL A 58 -7.82 -2.15 11.80
CA VAL A 58 -7.19 -1.84 13.08
C VAL A 58 -6.25 -0.66 12.92
N PRO A 59 -5.95 0.09 13.98
CA PRO A 59 -4.93 1.13 13.92
C PRO A 59 -3.58 0.56 13.45
N GLY A 60 -2.89 1.27 12.56
CA GLY A 60 -1.54 0.89 12.14
C GLY A 60 -0.57 0.90 13.32
N GLY A 61 0.11 -0.21 13.53
CA GLY A 61 1.16 -0.36 14.54
C GLY A 61 2.55 -0.34 13.91
N ALA A 62 3.52 0.29 14.60
CA ALA A 62 4.91 0.24 14.15
C ALA A 62 5.41 -1.22 14.09
N ASP A 63 6.20 -1.51 13.07
CA ASP A 63 6.79 -2.83 12.81
C ASP A 63 5.75 -3.97 12.63
N MET A 64 4.52 -3.58 12.18
CA MET A 64 3.43 -4.53 11.91
C MET A 64 3.69 -5.26 10.59
N PRO A 65 3.73 -6.61 10.59
CA PRO A 65 3.82 -7.38 9.36
C PRO A 65 2.56 -7.20 8.50
N LEU A 66 2.77 -6.92 7.22
CA LEU A 66 1.73 -6.83 6.20
C LEU A 66 1.81 -8.03 5.25
N LEU A 67 0.68 -8.50 4.78
CA LEU A 67 0.56 -9.64 3.87
C LEU A 67 -0.07 -9.21 2.54
N PRO A 68 0.08 -10.01 1.47
CA PRO A 68 -0.67 -9.79 0.24
C PRO A 68 -2.17 -9.72 0.52
N GLY A 69 -2.84 -8.73 -0.06
CA GLY A 69 -4.25 -8.43 0.17
C GLY A 69 -4.53 -7.43 1.30
N ASP A 70 -3.57 -7.16 2.19
CA ASP A 70 -3.76 -6.12 3.21
C ASP A 70 -3.85 -4.73 2.58
N LYS A 71 -4.71 -3.90 3.17
CA LYS A 71 -4.92 -2.52 2.75
C LYS A 71 -4.54 -1.55 3.87
N VAL A 72 -3.80 -0.52 3.52
CA VAL A 72 -3.40 0.57 4.42
C VAL A 72 -4.09 1.85 3.98
N LYS A 73 -4.82 2.47 4.91
CA LYS A 73 -5.51 3.75 4.70
C LYS A 73 -4.99 4.80 5.68
N THR A 74 -4.69 5.98 5.16
CA THR A 74 -4.29 7.15 5.95
C THR A 74 -5.41 8.17 6.00
N GLY A 75 -5.65 8.74 7.18
CA GLY A 75 -6.60 9.83 7.38
C GLY A 75 -6.03 11.19 6.93
N GLU A 76 -6.71 12.25 7.33
CA GLU A 76 -6.38 13.63 6.93
C GLU A 76 -5.02 14.11 7.45
N ASP A 77 -4.66 13.70 8.65
CA ASP A 77 -3.35 13.95 9.29
C ASP A 77 -2.42 12.73 9.23
N GLY A 78 -2.88 11.65 8.56
CA GLY A 78 -2.22 10.35 8.54
C GLY A 78 -1.04 10.29 7.58
N SER A 79 -0.02 9.52 7.96
CA SER A 79 1.03 9.07 7.04
C SER A 79 1.56 7.71 7.47
N ALA A 80 2.01 6.91 6.50
CA ALA A 80 2.53 5.58 6.75
C ALA A 80 3.81 5.33 5.96
N GLU A 81 4.78 4.66 6.57
CA GLU A 81 5.97 4.17 5.87
C GLU A 81 5.99 2.65 5.89
N ILE A 82 6.11 2.05 4.72
CA ILE A 82 6.12 0.61 4.50
C ILE A 82 7.46 0.23 3.88
N ALA A 83 8.10 -0.81 4.41
CA ALA A 83 9.29 -1.40 3.83
C ALA A 83 8.99 -2.78 3.24
N LEU A 84 9.58 -3.08 2.11
CA LEU A 84 9.56 -4.41 1.49
C LEU A 84 10.96 -5.00 1.54
N SER A 85 11.16 -6.00 2.39
CA SER A 85 12.44 -6.70 2.67
C SER A 85 13.63 -5.76 2.95
N GLY A 86 13.38 -4.54 3.45
CA GLY A 86 14.39 -3.51 3.62
C GLY A 86 14.99 -2.95 2.32
N GLU A 87 14.59 -3.46 1.16
CA GLU A 87 15.10 -3.08 -0.16
C GLU A 87 14.33 -1.90 -0.75
N HIS A 88 13.00 -1.93 -0.64
CA HIS A 88 12.12 -0.89 -1.17
C HIS A 88 11.41 -0.19 -0.02
N GLY A 89 11.26 1.10 -0.15
CA GLY A 89 10.50 1.93 0.76
C GLY A 89 9.32 2.59 0.07
N ILE A 90 8.20 2.68 0.77
CA ILE A 90 6.96 3.30 0.33
C ILE A 90 6.52 4.25 1.42
N SER A 91 6.23 5.50 1.07
CA SER A 91 5.67 6.51 1.98
C SER A 91 4.30 6.92 1.47
N LEU A 92 3.25 6.57 2.21
CA LEU A 92 1.89 7.03 1.99
C LEU A 92 1.70 8.40 2.63
N ARG A 93 1.12 9.29 1.87
CA ARG A 93 0.77 10.65 2.29
C ARG A 93 -0.64 10.65 2.90
N PRO A 94 -1.11 11.77 3.48
CA PRO A 94 -2.48 11.89 3.95
C PRO A 94 -3.53 11.53 2.90
N ARG A 95 -4.69 11.05 3.36
CA ARG A 95 -5.86 10.70 2.53
C ARG A 95 -5.54 9.69 1.43
N SER A 96 -4.73 8.69 1.74
CA SER A 96 -4.31 7.66 0.77
C SER A 96 -4.86 6.29 1.13
N GLU A 97 -5.13 5.48 0.09
CA GLU A 97 -5.57 4.11 0.23
C GLU A 97 -4.73 3.21 -0.69
N LEU A 98 -3.94 2.33 -0.08
CA LEU A 98 -3.03 1.41 -0.74
C LEU A 98 -3.36 -0.03 -0.38
N THR A 99 -3.43 -0.90 -1.39
CA THR A 99 -3.52 -2.36 -1.21
C THR A 99 -2.23 -3.02 -1.69
N LEU A 100 -1.70 -3.94 -0.91
CA LEU A 100 -0.56 -4.78 -1.27
C LEU A 100 -1.07 -5.97 -2.10
N SER A 101 -1.27 -5.79 -3.40
CA SER A 101 -1.96 -6.77 -4.25
C SER A 101 -1.14 -8.03 -4.47
N ASN A 102 0.16 -7.87 -4.70
CA ASN A 102 1.09 -8.97 -4.93
C ASN A 102 2.49 -8.59 -4.44
N LEU A 103 3.14 -9.47 -3.69
CA LEU A 103 4.46 -9.23 -3.11
C LEU A 103 5.55 -10.16 -3.68
N ARG A 104 5.28 -10.89 -4.76
CA ARG A 104 6.29 -11.74 -5.40
C ARG A 104 7.45 -10.89 -5.92
N ARG A 105 8.69 -11.30 -5.64
CA ARG A 105 9.90 -10.57 -6.07
C ARG A 105 10.00 -10.42 -7.59
N ALA A 106 9.59 -11.45 -8.33
CA ALA A 106 9.61 -11.42 -9.80
C ALA A 106 8.60 -10.42 -10.38
N ASP A 107 7.48 -10.20 -9.69
CA ASP A 107 6.36 -9.42 -10.19
C ASP A 107 5.51 -8.89 -9.03
N SER A 108 5.94 -7.80 -8.40
CA SER A 108 5.23 -7.19 -7.29
C SER A 108 4.29 -6.09 -7.76
N GLU A 109 3.10 -6.05 -7.18
CA GLU A 109 2.08 -5.06 -7.51
C GLU A 109 1.43 -4.46 -6.26
N LEU A 110 1.39 -3.14 -6.21
CA LEU A 110 0.64 -2.35 -5.26
C LEU A 110 -0.51 -1.66 -5.98
N SER A 111 -1.66 -1.55 -5.35
CA SER A 111 -2.82 -0.84 -5.90
C SER A 111 -3.12 0.41 -5.07
N LEU A 112 -2.92 1.58 -5.66
CA LEU A 112 -3.28 2.88 -5.07
C LEU A 112 -4.66 3.28 -5.59
N ALA A 113 -5.65 3.27 -4.70
CA ALA A 113 -7.03 3.64 -5.05
C ALA A 113 -7.27 5.15 -4.97
N LEU A 114 -6.59 5.83 -4.04
CA LEU A 114 -6.73 7.27 -3.79
C LEU A 114 -5.47 7.80 -3.10
N GLY A 115 -5.22 9.09 -3.23
CA GLY A 115 -4.19 9.81 -2.50
C GLY A 115 -2.82 9.78 -3.17
N SER A 116 -1.75 9.81 -2.38
CA SER A 116 -0.40 10.00 -2.88
C SER A 116 0.60 9.05 -2.23
N LEU A 117 1.40 8.42 -3.07
CA LEU A 117 2.45 7.49 -2.72
C LEU A 117 3.79 8.02 -3.24
N LEU A 118 4.80 8.04 -2.38
CA LEU A 118 6.20 8.24 -2.76
C LEU A 118 6.93 6.91 -2.55
N ALA A 119 7.74 6.50 -3.51
CA ALA A 119 8.47 5.26 -3.40
C ALA A 119 9.95 5.41 -3.80
N LYS A 120 10.80 4.68 -3.09
CA LYS A 120 12.18 4.40 -3.47
C LYS A 120 12.34 2.91 -3.67
N VAL A 121 12.43 2.51 -4.93
CA VAL A 121 12.64 1.13 -5.36
C VAL A 121 14.12 0.96 -5.71
N GLN A 122 14.78 -0.05 -5.12
CA GLN A 122 16.14 -0.43 -5.53
C GLN A 122 16.12 -1.07 -6.92
N SER A 123 17.25 -1.03 -7.61
CA SER A 123 17.37 -1.70 -8.91
C SER A 123 17.09 -3.20 -8.78
N LEU A 124 16.15 -3.68 -9.57
CA LEU A 124 15.70 -5.07 -9.56
C LEU A 124 16.45 -5.87 -10.64
N ALA A 125 17.21 -6.85 -10.21
CA ALA A 125 17.80 -7.83 -11.14
C ALA A 125 16.70 -8.80 -11.59
N GLY A 126 16.03 -8.48 -12.71
CA GLY A 126 15.03 -9.36 -13.34
C GLY A 126 13.61 -9.28 -12.79
N GLY A 127 13.32 -8.44 -11.77
CA GLY A 127 11.98 -8.23 -11.22
C GLY A 127 11.27 -7.01 -11.81
N LEU A 128 9.96 -6.97 -11.65
CA LEU A 128 9.10 -5.85 -12.02
C LEU A 128 8.31 -5.37 -10.79
N PHE A 129 8.39 -4.09 -10.51
CA PHE A 129 7.59 -3.44 -9.48
C PHE A 129 6.54 -2.55 -10.13
N ARG A 130 5.28 -2.78 -9.82
CA ARG A 130 4.16 -2.01 -10.39
C ARG A 130 3.36 -1.29 -9.33
N VAL A 131 2.92 -0.08 -9.67
CA VAL A 131 1.86 0.62 -8.96
C VAL A 131 0.69 0.77 -9.91
N ARG A 132 -0.41 0.10 -9.58
CA ARG A 132 -1.67 0.19 -10.31
C ARG A 132 -2.55 1.26 -9.69
N THR A 133 -3.22 2.01 -10.54
CA THR A 133 -4.24 3.00 -10.17
C THR A 133 -5.50 2.79 -11.00
N PRO A 134 -6.61 3.48 -10.74
CA PRO A 134 -7.81 3.40 -11.58
C PRO A 134 -7.59 3.80 -13.04
N SER A 135 -6.57 4.64 -13.33
CA SER A 135 -6.35 5.19 -14.68
C SER A 135 -5.05 4.72 -15.33
N ALA A 136 -4.07 4.22 -14.56
CA ALA A 136 -2.73 3.94 -15.07
C ALA A 136 -2.06 2.76 -14.35
N VAL A 137 -1.03 2.21 -15.00
CA VAL A 137 -0.06 1.31 -14.37
C VAL A 137 1.33 1.92 -14.53
N ALA A 138 2.02 2.17 -13.42
CA ALA A 138 3.41 2.60 -13.39
C ALA A 138 4.33 1.40 -13.14
N ALA A 139 5.13 1.03 -14.13
CA ALA A 139 6.11 -0.07 -14.06
C ALA A 139 7.52 0.49 -13.82
N VAL A 140 8.21 -0.04 -12.82
CA VAL A 140 9.41 0.55 -12.23
C VAL A 140 10.55 -0.47 -12.12
N ARG A 141 11.77 -0.03 -12.45
CA ARG A 141 13.01 -0.82 -12.28
C ARG A 141 14.10 0.01 -11.61
N GLY A 142 13.94 0.29 -10.30
CA GLY A 142 14.93 1.04 -9.53
C GLY A 142 14.85 2.56 -9.75
N THR A 143 14.03 3.22 -8.95
CA THR A 143 13.63 4.61 -9.20
C THR A 143 13.13 5.27 -7.92
N GLU A 144 13.27 6.59 -7.87
CA GLU A 144 12.54 7.45 -6.93
C GLU A 144 11.37 8.11 -7.67
N PHE A 145 10.16 7.74 -7.32
CA PHE A 145 8.98 8.20 -8.03
C PHE A 145 7.81 8.52 -7.09
N GLY A 146 6.85 9.24 -7.61
CA GLY A 146 5.59 9.51 -6.94
C GLY A 146 4.40 9.17 -7.84
N VAL A 147 3.33 8.72 -7.23
CA VAL A 147 2.03 8.52 -7.87
C VAL A 147 0.99 9.25 -7.05
N GLU A 148 0.11 9.98 -7.70
CA GLU A 148 -0.92 10.77 -7.03
C GLU A 148 -2.24 10.69 -7.77
N ILE A 149 -3.31 10.49 -7.00
CA ILE A 149 -4.71 10.55 -7.41
C ILE A 149 -5.36 11.58 -6.50
N ASP A 150 -5.85 12.67 -7.07
CA ASP A 150 -6.53 13.72 -6.31
C ASP A 150 -7.97 13.31 -5.99
N GLU A 151 -8.41 13.53 -4.76
CA GLU A 151 -9.80 13.28 -4.35
C GLU A 151 -10.81 14.11 -5.16
N ALA A 152 -10.41 15.30 -5.60
CA ALA A 152 -11.23 16.17 -6.44
C ALA A 152 -11.33 15.71 -7.91
N ASP A 153 -10.35 14.91 -8.41
CA ASP A 153 -10.34 14.35 -9.76
C ASP A 153 -9.82 12.89 -9.75
N PRO A 154 -10.61 11.95 -9.21
CA PRO A 154 -10.18 10.55 -9.04
C PRO A 154 -10.02 9.79 -10.37
N GLU A 155 -10.47 10.38 -11.48
CA GLU A 155 -10.30 9.84 -12.83
C GLU A 155 -8.90 10.14 -13.40
N GLN A 156 -8.10 10.93 -12.69
CA GLN A 156 -6.77 11.34 -13.13
C GLN A 156 -5.69 10.75 -12.22
N THR A 157 -4.66 10.16 -12.82
CA THR A 157 -3.43 9.75 -12.15
C THR A 157 -2.27 10.59 -12.63
N LEU A 158 -1.52 11.15 -11.70
CA LEU A 158 -0.26 11.83 -11.94
C LEU A 158 0.90 10.91 -11.53
N VAL A 159 1.84 10.67 -12.42
CA VAL A 159 3.05 9.87 -12.16
C VAL A 159 4.28 10.73 -12.47
N GLY A 160 5.29 10.71 -11.60
CA GLY A 160 6.51 11.46 -11.83
C GLY A 160 7.74 10.79 -11.24
N VAL A 161 8.87 11.02 -11.89
CA VAL A 161 10.20 10.55 -11.48
C VAL A 161 10.97 11.72 -10.88
N PHE A 162 11.55 11.52 -9.71
CA PHE A 162 12.35 12.55 -9.04
C PHE A 162 13.79 12.61 -9.61
N ASP A 163 14.78 12.30 -8.80
CA ASP A 163 16.17 12.56 -9.14
C ASP A 163 16.83 11.44 -9.95
N GLU A 164 16.33 10.19 -9.85
CA GLU A 164 16.95 9.03 -10.49
C GLU A 164 15.95 8.00 -11.02
N GLY A 165 16.34 7.31 -12.09
CA GLY A 165 15.66 6.14 -12.63
C GLY A 165 14.74 6.42 -13.80
N LYS A 166 13.88 5.44 -14.12
CA LYS A 166 12.88 5.47 -15.19
C LYS A 166 11.62 4.77 -14.74
N VAL A 167 10.48 5.29 -15.17
CA VAL A 167 9.17 4.67 -14.98
C VAL A 167 8.47 4.59 -16.33
N THR A 168 7.96 3.42 -16.68
CA THR A 168 7.06 3.25 -17.81
C THR A 168 5.63 3.33 -17.30
N VAL A 169 4.86 4.24 -17.85
CA VAL A 169 3.46 4.47 -17.49
C VAL A 169 2.59 4.01 -18.64
N SER A 170 1.66 3.09 -18.39
CA SER A 170 0.68 2.64 -19.38
C SER A 170 -0.73 3.09 -19.01
N GLY A 171 -1.52 3.47 -20.03
CA GLY A 171 -2.95 3.75 -19.93
C GLY A 171 -3.81 2.53 -20.23
N ALA A 172 -5.12 2.73 -20.29
CA ALA A 172 -6.09 1.67 -20.55
C ALA A 172 -6.02 1.08 -21.97
N ASP A 173 -5.54 1.85 -22.93
CA ASP A 173 -5.37 1.44 -24.33
C ASP A 173 -4.05 0.68 -24.58
N GLY A 174 -3.25 0.45 -23.56
CA GLY A 174 -1.95 -0.19 -23.67
C GLY A 174 -0.84 0.72 -24.19
N ALA A 175 -1.13 1.98 -24.52
CA ALA A 175 -0.11 2.95 -24.89
C ALA A 175 0.79 3.27 -23.70
N GLU A 176 2.09 3.38 -23.95
CA GLU A 176 3.11 3.57 -22.92
C GLU A 176 3.84 4.90 -23.10
N GLU A 177 4.17 5.56 -22.00
CA GLU A 177 5.05 6.71 -21.91
C GLU A 177 6.17 6.42 -20.91
N THR A 178 7.42 6.66 -21.31
CA THR A 178 8.58 6.44 -20.43
C THR A 178 9.08 7.74 -19.85
N LEU A 179 8.93 7.89 -18.55
CA LEU A 179 9.44 9.02 -17.77
C LEU A 179 10.90 8.80 -17.41
N LYS A 180 11.71 9.84 -17.59
CA LYS A 180 13.09 9.95 -17.09
C LYS A 180 13.11 10.80 -15.83
N SER A 181 14.29 10.92 -15.21
CA SER A 181 14.51 11.80 -14.06
C SER A 181 13.97 13.22 -14.33
N ASN A 182 13.29 13.78 -13.35
CA ASN A 182 12.70 15.12 -13.40
C ASN A 182 11.57 15.29 -14.44
N GLN A 183 10.86 14.19 -14.75
CA GLN A 183 9.68 14.21 -15.63
C GLN A 183 8.43 13.68 -14.90
N GLU A 184 7.28 14.14 -15.38
CA GLU A 184 5.98 13.64 -14.95
C GLU A 184 5.03 13.53 -16.15
N THR A 185 3.99 12.70 -16.00
CA THR A 185 2.88 12.58 -16.94
C THR A 185 1.56 12.48 -16.20
N VAL A 186 0.49 12.74 -16.91
CA VAL A 186 -0.90 12.59 -16.44
C VAL A 186 -1.59 11.54 -17.30
N VAL A 187 -2.36 10.69 -16.67
CA VAL A 187 -3.22 9.70 -17.33
C VAL A 187 -4.64 9.88 -16.84
N ARG A 188 -5.58 10.09 -17.75
CA ARG A 188 -7.03 10.03 -17.43
C ARG A 188 -7.57 8.63 -17.69
N ARG A 189 -8.58 8.24 -16.92
CA ARG A 189 -9.23 6.94 -17.11
C ARG A 189 -9.68 6.77 -18.55
N GLY A 190 -9.39 5.61 -19.15
CA GLY A 190 -9.73 5.28 -20.53
C GLY A 190 -8.86 5.97 -21.60
N SER A 191 -7.83 6.74 -21.21
CA SER A 191 -6.98 7.46 -22.12
C SER A 191 -5.53 6.96 -22.08
N ARG A 192 -4.75 7.31 -23.11
CA ARG A 192 -3.30 7.14 -23.12
C ARG A 192 -2.63 8.13 -22.17
N PRO A 193 -1.41 7.85 -21.68
CA PRO A 193 -0.60 8.83 -20.99
C PRO A 193 -0.35 10.07 -21.85
N MET A 194 -0.35 11.25 -21.24
CA MET A 194 0.13 12.45 -21.89
C MET A 194 1.63 12.34 -22.15
N PRO A 195 2.17 13.03 -23.20
CA PRO A 195 3.61 13.12 -23.37
C PRO A 195 4.32 13.60 -22.10
N ALA A 196 5.47 13.02 -21.80
CA ALA A 196 6.27 13.38 -20.63
C ALA A 196 6.66 14.87 -20.66
N TYR A 197 6.49 15.53 -19.52
CA TYR A 197 6.90 16.93 -19.35
C TYR A 197 7.69 17.11 -18.06
N GLN A 198 8.30 18.27 -17.87
CA GLN A 198 9.11 18.56 -16.69
C GLN A 198 8.30 18.45 -15.40
N LEU A 199 8.88 17.83 -14.37
CA LEU A 199 8.29 17.66 -13.05
C LEU A 199 7.91 19.00 -12.42
N ARG A 200 6.61 19.25 -12.24
CA ARG A 200 6.04 20.49 -11.68
C ARG A 200 5.10 20.21 -10.52
N ARG A 201 4.06 19.44 -10.74
CA ARG A 201 3.03 19.15 -9.72
C ARG A 201 3.59 18.33 -8.58
N LEU A 202 4.30 17.22 -8.88
CA LEU A 202 4.95 16.38 -7.88
C LEU A 202 6.23 17.02 -7.30
N ALA A 203 6.75 18.10 -7.88
CA ALA A 203 7.91 18.83 -7.35
C ALA A 203 7.71 19.29 -5.90
N ARG A 204 6.48 19.56 -5.47
CA ARG A 204 6.12 19.86 -4.06
C ARG A 204 6.53 18.77 -3.08
N HIS A 205 6.65 17.53 -3.53
CA HIS A 205 7.05 16.38 -2.70
C HIS A 205 8.57 16.16 -2.64
N ARG A 206 9.41 16.95 -3.34
CA ARG A 206 10.88 16.77 -3.34
C ARG A 206 11.49 16.81 -1.94
N SER A 207 11.02 17.71 -1.07
CA SER A 207 11.52 17.79 0.31
C SER A 207 11.17 16.52 1.09
N ALA A 208 9.92 16.06 0.98
CA ALA A 208 9.45 14.83 1.59
C ALA A 208 10.25 13.61 1.06
N MET A 209 10.49 13.56 -0.25
CA MET A 209 11.26 12.49 -0.89
C MET A 209 12.72 12.46 -0.40
N ARG A 210 13.39 13.60 -0.26
CA ARG A 210 14.74 13.66 0.31
C ARG A 210 14.79 13.16 1.74
N GLY A 211 13.82 13.54 2.57
CA GLY A 211 13.70 13.02 3.95
C GLY A 211 13.46 11.52 3.97
N PHE A 212 12.55 11.05 3.13
CA PHE A 212 12.22 9.63 2.99
C PHE A 212 13.43 8.80 2.50
N ARG A 213 14.20 9.28 1.53
CA ARG A 213 15.43 8.64 1.04
C ARG A 213 16.42 8.33 2.18
N LYS A 214 16.62 9.30 3.11
CA LYS A 214 17.48 9.09 4.28
C LYS A 214 16.96 7.98 5.19
N ARG A 215 15.65 7.99 5.50
CA ARG A 215 15.03 6.96 6.34
C ARG A 215 15.03 5.59 5.67
N ALA A 216 14.74 5.50 4.38
CA ALA A 216 14.83 4.26 3.61
C ALA A 216 16.23 3.66 3.64
N GLY A 217 17.27 4.51 3.60
CA GLY A 217 18.66 4.08 3.76
C GLY A 217 18.97 3.51 5.15
N LEU A 218 18.40 4.09 6.22
CA LEU A 218 18.50 3.56 7.58
C LEU A 218 17.73 2.25 7.73
N MET A 219 16.48 2.21 7.28
CA MET A 219 15.65 0.99 7.27
C MET A 219 16.41 -0.18 6.64
N ARG A 220 17.07 0.04 5.50
CA ARG A 220 17.86 -1.00 4.82
C ARG A 220 19.01 -1.52 5.69
N LYS A 221 19.74 -0.64 6.38
CA LYS A 221 20.86 -1.02 7.26
C LYS A 221 20.41 -1.78 8.50
N GLU A 222 19.27 -1.41 9.03
CA GLU A 222 18.70 -1.95 10.28
C GLU A 222 17.77 -3.13 10.05
N TRP A 223 17.47 -3.47 8.78
CA TRP A 223 16.53 -4.54 8.46
C TRP A 223 16.98 -5.88 9.04
N ARG A 224 16.09 -6.52 9.74
CA ARG A 224 16.22 -7.89 10.21
C ARG A 224 15.04 -8.68 9.66
N ALA A 225 15.32 -9.59 8.73
CA ALA A 225 14.29 -10.42 8.10
C ALA A 225 13.63 -11.33 9.15
N MET A 226 12.32 -11.50 9.02
CA MET A 226 11.54 -12.45 9.79
C MET A 226 11.12 -13.62 8.90
N THR A 227 11.15 -14.84 9.44
CA THR A 227 10.56 -15.99 8.74
C THR A 227 9.05 -15.82 8.62
N PRO A 228 8.37 -16.54 7.70
CA PRO A 228 6.91 -16.51 7.59
C PRO A 228 6.20 -16.81 8.90
N GLU A 229 6.72 -17.77 9.69
CA GLU A 229 6.19 -18.16 11.00
C GLU A 229 6.33 -17.02 12.01
N GLN A 230 7.48 -16.36 12.04
CA GLN A 230 7.72 -15.21 12.92
C GLN A 230 6.79 -14.03 12.56
N ARG A 231 6.57 -13.77 11.27
CA ARG A 231 5.62 -12.74 10.82
C ARG A 231 4.20 -13.04 11.29
N GLN A 232 3.75 -14.28 11.11
CA GLN A 232 2.43 -14.71 11.57
C GLN A 232 2.30 -14.64 13.09
N ALA A 233 3.30 -15.11 13.83
CA ALA A 233 3.31 -15.05 15.29
C ALA A 233 3.22 -13.61 15.79
N LYS A 234 4.05 -12.71 15.24
CA LYS A 234 4.02 -11.29 15.57
C LYS A 234 2.66 -10.64 15.23
N ARG A 235 2.09 -10.98 14.08
CA ARG A 235 0.76 -10.48 13.69
C ARG A 235 -0.32 -10.96 14.68
N ARG A 236 -0.34 -12.25 15.05
CA ARG A 236 -1.28 -12.80 16.05
C ARG A 236 -1.15 -12.13 17.41
N GLU A 237 0.05 -11.74 17.81
CA GLU A 237 0.28 -11.01 19.05
C GLU A 237 -0.21 -9.55 18.97
N MET A 238 -0.01 -8.88 17.82
CA MET A 238 -0.33 -7.47 17.67
C MET A 238 -1.83 -7.21 17.48
N LEU A 239 -2.52 -8.03 16.69
CA LEU A 239 -3.92 -7.78 16.31
C LEU A 239 -4.87 -7.59 17.51
N PRO A 240 -4.85 -8.40 18.59
CA PRO A 240 -5.71 -8.19 19.75
C PRO A 240 -5.45 -6.85 20.44
N LYS A 241 -4.19 -6.45 20.56
CA LYS A 241 -3.79 -5.16 21.15
C LYS A 241 -4.30 -3.98 20.31
N LEU A 242 -4.19 -4.07 19.00
CA LEU A 242 -4.66 -3.06 18.07
C LEU A 242 -6.20 -2.98 18.03
N LYS A 243 -6.89 -4.11 18.14
CA LYS A 243 -8.34 -4.17 18.31
C LYS A 243 -8.80 -3.43 19.55
N LEU A 244 -8.17 -3.70 20.69
CA LEU A 244 -8.48 -3.01 21.94
C LEU A 244 -8.26 -1.50 21.81
N LEU A 245 -7.15 -1.09 21.20
CA LEU A 245 -6.86 0.32 20.94
C LEU A 245 -7.92 0.99 20.05
N ARG A 246 -8.42 0.29 19.02
CA ARG A 246 -9.53 0.75 18.19
C ARG A 246 -10.79 0.97 19.03
N GLN A 247 -11.18 0.00 19.87
CA GLN A 247 -12.35 0.13 20.74
C GLN A 247 -12.24 1.33 21.65
N GLN A 248 -11.09 1.52 22.30
CA GLN A 248 -10.82 2.67 23.15
C GLN A 248 -10.94 4.02 22.39
N ARG A 249 -10.41 4.09 21.17
CA ARG A 249 -10.53 5.29 20.33
C ARG A 249 -11.99 5.59 19.96
N LEU A 250 -12.77 4.55 19.62
CA LEU A 250 -14.20 4.69 19.30
C LEU A 250 -15.00 5.16 20.51
N GLN A 251 -14.78 4.58 21.68
CA GLN A 251 -15.43 5.00 22.93
C GLN A 251 -15.10 6.47 23.26
N LYS A 252 -13.83 6.84 23.20
CA LYS A 252 -13.41 8.21 23.44
C LYS A 252 -14.02 9.20 22.44
N ALA A 253 -14.12 8.81 21.17
CA ALA A 253 -14.76 9.64 20.15
C ALA A 253 -16.27 9.82 20.42
N GLN A 254 -16.95 8.77 20.88
CA GLN A 254 -18.36 8.84 21.30
C GLN A 254 -18.55 9.78 22.50
N GLU A 255 -17.77 9.63 23.56
CA GLU A 255 -17.80 10.52 24.71
C GLU A 255 -17.58 12.00 24.36
N LEU A 256 -16.62 12.26 23.44
CA LEU A 256 -16.36 13.62 22.97
C LEU A 256 -17.54 14.19 22.18
N ARG A 257 -18.21 13.36 21.37
CA ARG A 257 -19.42 13.77 20.62
C ARG A 257 -20.59 14.06 21.55
N GLU A 258 -20.80 13.26 22.58
CA GLU A 258 -21.82 13.49 23.60
C GLU A 258 -21.56 14.81 24.36
N LYS A 259 -20.34 15.00 24.86
CA LYS A 259 -19.93 16.25 25.52
C LYS A 259 -20.06 17.47 24.61
N ALA A 260 -19.83 17.33 23.31
CA ALA A 260 -20.01 18.42 22.35
C ALA A 260 -21.50 18.70 22.06
N ARG A 261 -22.35 17.65 22.11
CA ARG A 261 -23.80 17.81 21.98
C ARG A 261 -24.43 18.53 23.16
N ASP A 262 -23.99 18.23 24.36
CA ASP A 262 -24.47 18.89 25.61
C ASP A 262 -24.01 20.33 25.69
N LYS A 263 -22.90 20.68 25.06
CA LYS A 263 -22.38 22.07 24.99
C LYS A 263 -22.95 22.91 23.87
N LYS A 264 -23.80 22.37 22.98
CA LYS A 264 -24.49 23.21 21.98
C LYS A 264 -25.42 24.17 22.73
N PRO A 265 -25.30 25.51 22.53
CA PRO A 265 -26.16 26.46 23.18
C PRO A 265 -27.60 26.13 22.84
N VAL A 266 -28.44 26.06 23.88
CA VAL A 266 -29.87 25.97 23.73
C VAL A 266 -30.28 27.05 22.74
N ARG A 267 -30.98 26.67 21.67
CA ARG A 267 -31.45 27.53 20.59
C ARG A 267 -32.04 28.80 21.24
N ALA A 268 -31.49 29.97 20.82
CA ALA A 268 -31.92 31.27 21.40
C ALA A 268 -33.44 31.34 21.62
N PRO A 269 -33.89 31.89 22.75
CA PRO A 269 -35.30 31.89 23.12
C PRO A 269 -36.15 32.40 21.96
N ARG A 270 -37.36 31.86 21.80
CA ARG A 270 -38.33 32.28 20.77
C ARG A 270 -38.50 33.79 20.65
N ALA A 271 -38.23 34.53 21.74
CA ALA A 271 -38.25 35.99 21.82
C ALA A 271 -37.28 36.65 20.82
N ASP A 272 -36.06 36.12 20.63
CA ASP A 272 -35.08 36.71 19.70
C ASP A 272 -35.43 36.40 18.24
N GLN A 273 -36.05 35.26 17.97
CA GLN A 273 -36.56 34.95 16.62
C GLN A 273 -37.74 35.86 16.27
N GLN A 274 -38.66 36.13 17.19
CA GLN A 274 -39.77 37.07 16.98
C GLN A 274 -39.26 38.50 16.77
N LYS A 275 -38.23 38.94 17.50
CA LYS A 275 -37.61 40.25 17.32
C LYS A 275 -36.94 40.39 15.96
N MET A 276 -36.30 39.35 15.48
CA MET A 276 -35.67 39.31 14.16
C MET A 276 -36.69 39.30 13.01
N GLU A 277 -37.81 38.57 13.16
CA GLU A 277 -38.90 38.58 12.20
C GLU A 277 -39.63 39.96 12.16
N ARG A 278 -39.88 40.58 13.32
CA ARG A 278 -40.41 41.95 13.36
C ARG A 278 -39.48 42.97 12.69
N ARG A 279 -38.14 42.82 12.85
CA ARG A 279 -37.17 43.66 12.15
C ARG A 279 -37.20 43.44 10.61
N LYS A 280 -37.29 42.20 10.18
CA LYS A 280 -37.40 41.89 8.76
C LYS A 280 -38.71 42.42 8.16
N GLN A 281 -39.82 42.33 8.90
CA GLN A 281 -41.11 42.87 8.49
C GLN A 281 -41.03 44.38 8.33
N ALA A 282 -40.52 45.09 9.34
CA ALA A 282 -40.36 46.54 9.30
C ALA A 282 -39.49 47.05 8.15
N ILE A 283 -38.44 46.27 7.78
CA ILE A 283 -37.61 46.59 6.63
C ILE A 283 -38.39 46.41 5.31
N ARG A 284 -39.19 45.33 5.18
CA ARG A 284 -40.05 45.10 4.01
C ARG A 284 -41.10 46.22 3.83
N ASP A 285 -41.70 46.62 4.92
CA ASP A 285 -42.74 47.72 4.91
C ASP A 285 -42.12 49.07 4.54
N ARG A 286 -40.89 49.35 5.01
CA ARG A 286 -40.15 50.55 4.57
C ARG A 286 -39.75 50.55 3.10
N LEU A 287 -39.44 49.41 2.56
CA LEU A 287 -39.10 49.27 1.15
C LEU A 287 -40.35 49.38 0.25
N ARG A 288 -41.51 48.89 0.70
CA ARG A 288 -42.77 49.05 -0.02
C ARG A 288 -43.33 50.48 0.03
N GLY A 289 -43.08 51.23 1.10
CA GLY A 289 -43.56 52.61 1.24
C GLY A 289 -42.72 53.68 0.51
N LYS A 290 -41.63 53.30 -0.17
CA LYS A 290 -40.82 54.23 -1.02
C LYS A 290 -41.07 54.06 -2.53
N GLY A 291 -42.11 53.36 -2.92
CA GLY A 291 -42.47 53.09 -4.33
C GLY A 291 -43.76 53.78 -4.79
N ASN A 292 -44.11 54.97 -4.21
CA ASN A 292 -45.15 55.87 -4.76
C ASN A 292 -44.58 57.26 -4.91
#